data_f843f0ff2f3dacab07a7bd431a3e5a0c
#
_entry.id   f843f0ff2f3dacab07a7bd431a3e5a0c
#
_cell.length_a   1.000
_cell.length_b   1.000
_cell.length_c   1.000
_cell.angle_alpha   90.00
_cell.angle_beta   90.00
_cell.angle_gamma   90.00
#
_symmetry.space_group_name_H-M   'P 1'
#
loop_
_entity.id
_entity.type
_entity.pdbx_description
1 polymer ?
#
loop_
_entity_poly.entity_id
_entity_poly.type
_entity_poly.pdbx_seq_one_letter_code
_entity_poly.pdbx_strand_id
1 'polypeptide(L)'
;IAQPGCGPFSLTGQPTACGTAREVGTFSHRLPADLLVANEQHRRYTEAIWDLPQGYLDEIKAPGMHTVKMFRELSKGNIDFMWSAHNNWAQSMPNLTRFLGEGADNKGIFDTFIVVNEVYPTLSTQYADVVLPVALWVEREGQFGNAERRTAVFEKAVDAPGEAKWDLWTFMEVAHRVLDGEKIGSEDAFDHLFGFIYDKNARDFKNDDRETNRLLWEEYRIFSNPEMNDKAKAINDDTDGTFGAKLK
;
A
#
# COMPACT_ATOMS: atom_id res chain seq x y z
N ILE A 1 -14.05 -17.00 -29.72
CA ILE A 1 -14.22 -16.25 -28.45
C ILE A 1 -14.86 -17.15 -27.37
N ALA A 2 -15.52 -18.23 -27.70
CA ALA A 2 -16.20 -19.11 -26.74
C ALA A 2 -15.32 -20.24 -26.15
N GLN A 3 -14.03 -20.28 -26.45
CA GLN A 3 -13.12 -21.29 -25.89
C GLN A 3 -12.45 -20.74 -24.61
N PRO A 4 -12.32 -21.55 -23.53
CA PRO A 4 -11.56 -21.17 -22.36
C PRO A 4 -10.14 -20.74 -22.73
N GLY A 5 -9.69 -19.62 -22.19
CA GLY A 5 -8.39 -19.04 -22.51
C GLY A 5 -8.34 -18.16 -23.78
N CYS A 6 -9.43 -18.08 -24.55
CA CYS A 6 -9.51 -17.20 -25.73
C CYS A 6 -10.43 -16.02 -25.43
N GLY A 7 -9.97 -14.81 -25.75
CA GLY A 7 -10.77 -13.60 -25.61
C GLY A 7 -9.92 -12.33 -25.54
N PRO A 8 -10.56 -11.16 -25.57
CA PRO A 8 -9.85 -9.92 -25.35
C PRO A 8 -9.38 -9.84 -23.88
N PHE A 9 -8.16 -9.39 -23.66
CA PHE A 9 -7.66 -9.03 -22.34
C PHE A 9 -6.90 -7.71 -22.39
N SER A 10 -6.90 -6.99 -21.28
CA SER A 10 -6.17 -5.74 -21.17
C SER A 10 -4.68 -6.01 -20.99
N LEU A 11 -3.87 -5.56 -21.92
CA LEU A 11 -2.42 -5.56 -21.79
C LEU A 11 -2.01 -4.29 -21.01
N THR A 12 -2.02 -4.39 -19.69
CA THR A 12 -1.68 -3.27 -18.81
C THR A 12 -0.20 -2.94 -18.97
N GLY A 13 0.11 -1.66 -19.23
CA GLY A 13 1.47 -1.23 -19.58
C GLY A 13 2.42 -1.10 -18.40
N GLN A 14 1.94 -0.61 -17.24
CA GLN A 14 2.79 -0.40 -16.08
C GLN A 14 3.07 -1.71 -15.35
N PRO A 15 4.34 -1.95 -14.95
CA PRO A 15 4.64 -3.02 -13.99
C PRO A 15 3.82 -2.83 -12.72
N THR A 16 3.31 -3.93 -12.17
CA THR A 16 2.49 -3.92 -10.95
C THR A 16 1.15 -3.15 -11.00
N ALA A 17 0.72 -2.61 -12.12
CA ALA A 17 -0.61 -1.99 -12.19
C ALA A 17 -1.71 -2.98 -11.76
N CYS A 18 -1.61 -4.24 -12.15
CA CYS A 18 -2.49 -5.30 -11.69
C CYS A 18 -2.22 -5.69 -10.23
N GLY A 19 -0.95 -5.80 -9.83
CA GLY A 19 -0.53 -6.11 -8.46
C GLY A 19 -0.99 -5.04 -7.47
N THR A 20 -0.70 -3.79 -7.77
CA THR A 20 -1.12 -2.64 -6.96
C THR A 20 -2.63 -2.59 -6.75
N ALA A 21 -3.41 -2.80 -7.81
CA ALA A 21 -4.86 -2.69 -7.75
C ALA A 21 -5.54 -3.85 -7.01
N ARG A 22 -5.06 -5.07 -7.21
CA ARG A 22 -5.72 -6.28 -6.71
C ARG A 22 -5.00 -6.95 -5.56
N GLU A 23 -3.69 -7.15 -5.71
CA GLU A 23 -2.92 -7.95 -4.77
C GLU A 23 -2.70 -7.20 -3.46
N VAL A 24 -2.34 -5.92 -3.50
CA VAL A 24 -1.98 -5.17 -2.27
C VAL A 24 -3.05 -4.21 -1.77
N GLY A 25 -4.19 -4.08 -2.47
CA GLY A 25 -5.34 -3.35 -1.96
C GLY A 25 -5.16 -1.83 -1.88
N THR A 26 -4.50 -1.20 -2.86
CA THR A 26 -4.27 0.26 -2.84
C THR A 26 -5.49 1.11 -3.14
N PHE A 27 -6.61 0.53 -3.53
CA PHE A 27 -7.87 1.26 -3.62
C PHE A 27 -8.52 1.43 -2.24
N SER A 28 -9.12 2.56 -1.99
CA SER A 28 -9.75 2.92 -0.72
C SER A 28 -10.86 1.96 -0.23
N HIS A 29 -11.33 1.07 -1.07
CA HIS A 29 -12.34 0.05 -0.75
C HIS A 29 -11.79 -1.38 -0.71
N ARG A 30 -10.46 -1.56 -0.86
CA ARG A 30 -9.81 -2.87 -0.94
C ARG A 30 -8.92 -3.14 0.26
N LEU A 31 -8.82 -4.41 0.58
CA LEU A 31 -7.80 -5.06 1.40
C LEU A 31 -6.91 -5.89 0.46
N PRO A 32 -5.78 -6.41 0.92
CA PRO A 32 -4.95 -7.29 0.09
C PRO A 32 -5.74 -8.42 -0.57
N ALA A 33 -5.22 -8.89 -1.70
CA ALA A 33 -5.82 -9.99 -2.48
C ALA A 33 -7.25 -9.71 -2.99
N ASP A 34 -7.53 -8.47 -3.34
CA ASP A 34 -8.84 -8.03 -3.88
C ASP A 34 -10.01 -8.14 -2.88
N LEU A 35 -9.72 -8.33 -1.59
CA LEU A 35 -10.71 -8.35 -0.54
C LEU A 35 -11.34 -6.95 -0.34
N LEU A 36 -12.50 -6.89 0.30
CA LEU A 36 -13.28 -5.66 0.45
C LEU A 36 -13.32 -5.20 1.90
N VAL A 37 -13.00 -3.94 2.18
CA VAL A 37 -13.11 -3.35 3.52
C VAL A 37 -14.54 -3.38 4.07
N ALA A 38 -15.55 -3.28 3.21
CA ALA A 38 -16.95 -3.32 3.60
C ALA A 38 -17.45 -4.72 4.00
N ASN A 39 -16.76 -5.78 3.59
CA ASN A 39 -17.15 -7.15 3.89
C ASN A 39 -16.53 -7.60 5.22
N GLU A 40 -17.37 -7.96 6.18
CA GLU A 40 -16.91 -8.39 7.51
C GLU A 40 -16.02 -9.64 7.45
N GLN A 41 -16.40 -10.66 6.71
CA GLN A 41 -15.60 -11.88 6.59
C GLN A 41 -14.20 -11.61 5.99
N HIS A 42 -14.12 -10.68 5.02
CA HIS A 42 -12.84 -10.27 4.45
C HIS A 42 -11.95 -9.57 5.48
N ARG A 43 -12.54 -8.72 6.34
CA ARG A 43 -11.79 -8.10 7.45
C ARG A 43 -11.31 -9.15 8.45
N ARG A 44 -12.19 -10.09 8.88
CA ARG A 44 -11.80 -11.19 9.79
C ARG A 44 -10.67 -12.06 9.22
N TYR A 45 -10.71 -12.33 7.92
CA TYR A 45 -9.65 -13.06 7.24
C TYR A 45 -8.32 -12.29 7.23
N THR A 46 -8.37 -10.99 6.96
CA THR A 46 -7.19 -10.12 7.00
C THR A 46 -6.63 -9.99 8.42
N GLU A 47 -7.50 -9.81 9.42
CA GLU A 47 -7.12 -9.79 10.86
C GLU A 47 -6.41 -11.08 11.26
N ALA A 48 -6.89 -12.22 10.80
CA ALA A 48 -6.27 -13.51 11.10
C ALA A 48 -4.84 -13.62 10.51
N ILE A 49 -4.63 -13.10 9.30
CA ILE A 49 -3.31 -13.13 8.63
C ILE A 49 -2.33 -12.18 9.33
N TRP A 50 -2.78 -10.97 9.69
CA TRP A 50 -1.97 -9.97 10.36
C TRP A 50 -1.92 -10.13 11.89
N ASP A 51 -2.47 -11.22 12.39
CA ASP A 51 -2.56 -11.52 13.84
C ASP A 51 -3.18 -10.41 14.69
N LEU A 52 -4.16 -9.71 14.12
CA LEU A 52 -4.89 -8.65 14.79
C LEU A 52 -6.04 -9.20 15.65
N PRO A 53 -6.41 -8.53 16.74
CA PRO A 53 -7.63 -8.87 17.48
C PRO A 53 -8.87 -8.82 16.59
N GLN A 54 -9.79 -9.74 16.80
CA GLN A 54 -11.05 -9.76 16.04
C GLN A 54 -11.81 -8.44 16.23
N GLY A 55 -12.20 -7.81 15.13
CA GLY A 55 -12.89 -6.53 15.11
C GLY A 55 -11.98 -5.31 15.01
N TYR A 56 -10.68 -5.51 15.01
CA TYR A 56 -9.71 -4.40 14.91
C TYR A 56 -9.92 -3.56 13.63
N LEU A 57 -10.20 -4.23 12.51
CA LEU A 57 -10.46 -3.55 11.22
C LEU A 57 -11.90 -3.03 11.05
N ASP A 58 -12.76 -3.10 12.07
CA ASP A 58 -14.13 -2.59 11.95
C ASP A 58 -14.20 -1.05 11.89
N GLU A 59 -13.16 -0.37 12.33
CA GLU A 59 -13.05 1.09 12.21
C GLU A 59 -12.90 1.53 10.75
N ILE A 60 -12.30 0.69 9.89
CA ILE A 60 -12.10 0.98 8.46
C ILE A 60 -13.16 0.34 7.55
N LYS A 61 -14.29 -0.14 8.10
CA LYS A 61 -15.36 -0.81 7.32
C LYS A 61 -15.99 0.03 6.21
N ALA A 62 -15.85 1.35 6.27
CA ALA A 62 -16.31 2.26 5.22
C ALA A 62 -15.16 2.56 4.26
N PRO A 63 -15.39 2.48 2.94
CA PRO A 63 -14.38 2.87 1.96
C PRO A 63 -13.95 4.33 2.15
N GLY A 64 -12.66 4.60 2.02
CA GLY A 64 -12.11 5.95 1.97
C GLY A 64 -12.52 6.70 0.70
N MET A 65 -12.03 7.91 0.54
CA MET A 65 -12.34 8.74 -0.64
C MET A 65 -11.59 8.25 -1.87
N HIS A 66 -12.25 8.23 -3.03
CA HIS A 66 -11.55 8.11 -4.30
C HIS A 66 -10.80 9.42 -4.62
N THR A 67 -9.75 9.35 -5.44
CA THR A 67 -8.81 10.45 -5.72
C THR A 67 -9.49 11.79 -6.02
N VAL A 68 -10.46 11.83 -6.94
CA VAL A 68 -11.14 13.10 -7.29
C VAL A 68 -11.91 13.69 -6.12
N LYS A 69 -12.55 12.87 -5.28
CA LYS A 69 -13.22 13.35 -4.06
C LYS A 69 -12.20 13.86 -3.06
N MET A 70 -11.11 13.14 -2.87
CA MET A 70 -10.02 13.56 -1.98
C MET A 70 -9.50 14.95 -2.37
N PHE A 71 -9.21 15.21 -3.65
CA PHE A 71 -8.78 16.52 -4.10
C PHE A 71 -9.87 17.62 -3.96
N ARG A 72 -11.15 17.26 -4.08
CA ARG A 72 -12.25 18.20 -3.78
C ARG A 72 -12.30 18.57 -2.31
N GLU A 73 -12.10 17.63 -1.41
CA GLU A 73 -12.07 17.90 0.02
C GLU A 73 -10.80 18.66 0.42
N LEU A 74 -9.68 18.36 -0.22
CA LEU A 74 -8.43 19.07 -0.07
C LEU A 74 -8.58 20.57 -0.47
N SER A 75 -9.23 20.84 -1.62
CA SER A 75 -9.49 22.22 -2.06
C SER A 75 -10.39 23.02 -1.10
N LYS A 76 -11.16 22.35 -0.27
CA LYS A 76 -12.00 22.97 0.77
C LYS A 76 -11.27 23.14 2.12
N GLY A 77 -10.05 22.65 2.23
CA GLY A 77 -9.29 22.63 3.48
C GLY A 77 -9.79 21.60 4.51
N ASN A 78 -10.37 20.51 4.05
CA ASN A 78 -10.84 19.41 4.90
C ASN A 78 -9.79 18.27 5.03
N ILE A 79 -8.59 18.47 4.48
CA ILE A 79 -7.48 17.53 4.55
C ILE A 79 -6.24 18.31 4.96
N ASP A 80 -5.72 18.02 6.14
CA ASP A 80 -4.56 18.72 6.70
C ASP A 80 -3.22 18.08 6.29
N PHE A 81 -3.24 16.81 5.87
CA PHE A 81 -2.05 16.05 5.52
C PHE A 81 -2.28 15.19 4.28
N MET A 82 -1.35 15.23 3.34
CA MET A 82 -1.32 14.36 2.17
C MET A 82 0.07 13.77 1.97
N TRP A 83 0.15 12.44 1.85
CA TRP A 83 1.37 11.76 1.46
C TRP A 83 1.19 11.14 0.08
N SER A 84 1.98 11.56 -0.88
CA SER A 84 1.99 11.07 -2.25
C SER A 84 3.26 10.26 -2.52
N ALA A 85 3.11 9.03 -2.95
CA ALA A 85 4.22 8.17 -3.34
C ALA A 85 4.14 7.82 -4.83
N HIS A 86 5.18 8.13 -5.58
CA HIS A 86 5.34 7.83 -7.02
C HIS A 86 4.15 8.28 -7.89
N ASN A 87 3.58 9.42 -7.58
CA ASN A 87 2.43 9.94 -8.33
C ASN A 87 2.59 11.43 -8.64
N ASN A 88 2.76 11.74 -9.92
CA ASN A 88 2.81 13.11 -10.40
C ASN A 88 1.39 13.68 -10.60
N TRP A 89 0.64 13.79 -9.50
CA TRP A 89 -0.75 14.27 -9.50
C TRP A 89 -0.89 15.69 -10.04
N ALA A 90 0.10 16.54 -9.85
CA ALA A 90 0.07 17.93 -10.37
C ALA A 90 0.07 17.99 -11.89
N GLN A 91 0.57 16.94 -12.57
CA GLN A 91 0.49 16.81 -14.02
C GLN A 91 -0.75 16.03 -14.47
N SER A 92 -1.15 14.98 -13.74
CA SER A 92 -2.18 14.05 -14.19
C SER A 92 -3.59 14.38 -13.70
N MET A 93 -3.74 15.23 -12.68
CA MET A 93 -5.06 15.62 -12.17
C MET A 93 -5.79 16.52 -13.18
N PRO A 94 -6.96 16.10 -13.68
CA PRO A 94 -7.72 16.93 -14.59
C PRO A 94 -8.21 18.20 -13.88
N ASN A 95 -8.08 19.37 -14.56
CA ASN A 95 -8.49 20.67 -14.05
C ASN A 95 -7.84 21.02 -12.68
N LEU A 96 -6.52 20.85 -12.60
CA LEU A 96 -5.75 21.06 -11.38
C LEU A 96 -6.00 22.44 -10.73
N THR A 97 -6.10 23.50 -11.53
CA THR A 97 -6.34 24.88 -11.07
C THR A 97 -7.52 24.98 -10.10
N ARG A 98 -8.56 24.21 -10.34
CA ARG A 98 -9.73 24.16 -9.46
C ARG A 98 -9.39 23.61 -8.05
N PHE A 99 -8.38 22.77 -7.96
CA PHE A 99 -7.97 22.12 -6.69
C PHE A 99 -6.87 22.87 -5.97
N LEU A 100 -6.23 23.85 -6.64
CA LEU A 100 -5.20 24.69 -6.03
C LEU A 100 -5.74 25.79 -5.12
N GLY A 101 -7.07 25.98 -5.10
CA GLY A 101 -7.70 26.96 -4.22
C GLY A 101 -7.62 28.41 -4.74
N GLU A 102 -8.12 28.63 -5.96
CA GLU A 102 -8.31 29.99 -6.48
C GLU A 102 -9.50 30.67 -5.77
N GLY A 103 -9.20 31.65 -4.91
CA GLY A 103 -10.18 32.51 -4.25
C GLY A 103 -9.92 32.74 -2.77
N ALA A 104 -10.40 33.85 -2.23
CA ALA A 104 -10.13 34.31 -0.87
C ALA A 104 -10.63 33.39 0.25
N ASP A 105 -11.56 32.48 -0.05
CA ASP A 105 -12.17 31.57 0.91
C ASP A 105 -11.72 30.09 0.72
N ASN A 106 -10.93 29.80 -0.29
CA ASN A 106 -10.41 28.48 -0.57
C ASN A 106 -9.04 28.28 0.05
N LYS A 107 -8.95 27.49 1.09
CA LYS A 107 -7.68 27.09 1.69
C LYS A 107 -6.83 26.32 0.68
N GLY A 108 -7.46 25.39 -0.03
CA GLY A 108 -6.83 24.64 -1.11
C GLY A 108 -5.66 23.79 -0.69
N ILE A 109 -4.87 23.39 -1.68
CA ILE A 109 -3.72 22.53 -1.47
C ILE A 109 -2.58 23.20 -0.69
N PHE A 110 -2.52 24.53 -0.70
CA PHE A 110 -1.45 25.32 -0.03
C PHE A 110 -1.58 25.33 1.50
N ASP A 111 -2.73 24.96 2.05
CA ASP A 111 -2.93 24.81 3.50
C ASP A 111 -2.74 23.36 3.99
N THR A 112 -2.51 22.43 3.07
CA THR A 112 -2.26 21.02 3.37
C THR A 112 -0.77 20.77 3.50
N PHE A 113 -0.35 20.07 4.56
CA PHE A 113 1.04 19.61 4.66
C PHE A 113 1.27 18.42 3.73
N ILE A 114 2.16 18.59 2.73
CA ILE A 114 2.34 17.62 1.64
C ILE A 114 3.73 16.99 1.72
N VAL A 115 3.73 15.67 1.81
CA VAL A 115 4.93 14.84 1.68
C VAL A 115 4.89 14.10 0.33
N VAL A 116 5.99 14.13 -0.40
CA VAL A 116 6.11 13.44 -1.69
C VAL A 116 7.32 12.51 -1.67
N ASN A 117 7.07 11.21 -1.87
CA ASN A 117 8.11 10.24 -2.20
C ASN A 117 8.27 10.19 -3.72
N GLU A 118 9.45 10.52 -4.23
CA GLU A 118 9.65 10.54 -5.67
C GLU A 118 11.11 10.24 -6.04
N VAL A 119 11.29 9.62 -7.20
CA VAL A 119 12.60 9.29 -7.78
C VAL A 119 13.19 10.50 -8.52
N TYR A 120 12.33 11.31 -9.14
CA TYR A 120 12.70 12.47 -9.96
C TYR A 120 11.98 13.74 -9.49
N PRO A 121 12.57 14.92 -9.71
CA PRO A 121 11.83 16.17 -9.57
C PRO A 121 10.65 16.18 -10.56
N THR A 122 9.43 16.24 -10.04
CA THR A 122 8.19 16.29 -10.82
C THR A 122 7.43 17.59 -10.55
N LEU A 123 6.32 17.83 -11.27
CA LEU A 123 5.47 18.98 -10.92
C LEU A 123 4.89 18.86 -9.51
N SER A 124 4.60 17.66 -9.06
CA SER A 124 4.06 17.43 -7.71
C SER A 124 5.06 17.76 -6.61
N THR A 125 6.37 17.57 -6.84
CA THR A 125 7.39 17.95 -5.85
C THR A 125 7.48 19.46 -5.62
N GLN A 126 6.97 20.28 -6.54
CA GLN A 126 6.94 21.75 -6.38
C GLN A 126 5.89 22.22 -5.37
N TYR A 127 4.92 21.37 -5.04
CA TYR A 127 3.87 21.63 -4.05
C TYR A 127 4.14 20.96 -2.71
N ALA A 128 5.23 20.21 -2.59
CA ALA A 128 5.55 19.46 -1.38
C ALA A 128 6.25 20.34 -0.35
N ASP A 129 5.85 20.19 0.92
CA ASP A 129 6.59 20.72 2.07
C ASP A 129 7.83 19.87 2.35
N VAL A 130 7.72 18.56 2.10
CA VAL A 130 8.82 17.60 2.26
C VAL A 130 8.90 16.71 1.03
N VAL A 131 10.08 16.57 0.46
CA VAL A 131 10.39 15.59 -0.60
C VAL A 131 11.34 14.56 -0.03
N LEU A 132 10.93 13.30 -0.13
CA LEU A 132 11.73 12.14 0.29
C LEU A 132 12.25 11.42 -0.96
N PRO A 133 13.56 11.46 -1.22
CA PRO A 133 14.14 10.75 -2.37
C PRO A 133 14.07 9.24 -2.14
N VAL A 134 13.58 8.53 -3.14
CA VAL A 134 13.39 7.08 -3.05
C VAL A 134 14.11 6.33 -4.15
N ALA A 135 14.48 5.10 -3.85
CA ALA A 135 15.17 4.20 -4.76
C ALA A 135 14.29 3.78 -5.93
N LEU A 136 14.84 3.81 -7.14
CA LEU A 136 14.20 3.29 -8.34
C LEU A 136 14.12 1.74 -8.27
N TRP A 137 13.27 1.13 -9.08
CA TRP A 137 13.09 -0.33 -9.08
C TRP A 137 14.39 -1.13 -9.30
N VAL A 138 15.36 -0.63 -10.06
CA VAL A 138 16.68 -1.27 -10.27
C VAL A 138 17.63 -1.11 -9.07
N GLU A 139 17.30 -0.22 -8.13
CA GLU A 139 18.10 0.16 -6.98
C GLU A 139 17.62 -0.51 -5.69
N ARG A 140 16.59 -1.36 -5.77
CA ARG A 140 15.98 -2.07 -4.64
C ARG A 140 15.45 -3.43 -5.05
N GLU A 141 15.14 -4.25 -4.07
CA GLU A 141 14.37 -5.48 -4.25
C GLU A 141 12.88 -5.19 -4.41
N GLY A 142 12.13 -6.10 -5.01
CA GLY A 142 10.70 -5.97 -5.09
C GLY A 142 10.00 -7.02 -5.92
N GLN A 143 8.71 -6.82 -6.07
CA GLN A 143 7.83 -7.73 -6.78
C GLN A 143 6.82 -6.94 -7.60
N PHE A 144 6.38 -7.50 -8.70
CA PHE A 144 5.32 -6.92 -9.51
C PHE A 144 4.36 -7.97 -10.04
N GLY A 145 3.07 -7.67 -10.01
CA GLY A 145 2.03 -8.46 -10.66
C GLY A 145 1.80 -7.98 -12.09
N ASN A 146 1.49 -8.91 -12.99
CA ASN A 146 1.21 -8.62 -14.38
C ASN A 146 -0.21 -9.02 -14.82
N ALA A 147 -0.56 -8.77 -16.07
CA ALA A 147 -1.87 -9.08 -16.65
C ALA A 147 -2.19 -10.59 -16.68
N GLU A 148 -1.17 -11.45 -16.67
CA GLU A 148 -1.32 -12.91 -16.56
C GLU A 148 -1.58 -13.39 -15.13
N ARG A 149 -1.67 -12.46 -14.16
CA ARG A 149 -1.79 -12.75 -12.73
C ARG A 149 -0.60 -13.51 -12.14
N ARG A 150 0.56 -13.33 -12.74
CA ARG A 150 1.83 -13.77 -12.18
C ARG A 150 2.45 -12.67 -11.34
N THR A 151 3.05 -13.05 -10.24
CA THR A 151 3.98 -12.19 -9.52
C THR A 151 5.39 -12.56 -9.92
N ALA A 152 6.14 -11.57 -10.39
CA ALA A 152 7.55 -11.70 -10.73
C ALA A 152 8.37 -10.95 -9.68
N VAL A 153 9.50 -11.53 -9.28
CA VAL A 153 10.49 -10.91 -8.41
C VAL A 153 11.52 -10.19 -9.27
N PHE A 154 11.92 -9.01 -8.88
CA PHE A 154 13.07 -8.32 -9.43
C PHE A 154 14.11 -8.09 -8.33
N GLU A 155 15.38 -8.18 -8.72
CA GLU A 155 16.50 -8.03 -7.83
C GLU A 155 17.16 -6.67 -8.04
N LYS A 156 17.73 -6.13 -6.97
CA LYS A 156 18.54 -4.93 -6.99
C LYS A 156 19.75 -5.13 -7.91
N ALA A 157 19.94 -4.23 -8.85
CA ALA A 157 21.04 -4.27 -9.80
C ALA A 157 22.14 -3.25 -9.49
N VAL A 158 21.78 -2.12 -8.88
CA VAL A 158 22.71 -1.02 -8.54
C VAL A 158 22.32 -0.41 -7.20
N ASP A 159 23.23 0.30 -6.57
CA ASP A 159 22.94 1.04 -5.35
C ASP A 159 22.13 2.31 -5.64
N ALA A 160 21.25 2.68 -4.74
CA ALA A 160 20.50 3.93 -4.82
C ALA A 160 21.46 5.12 -4.65
N PRO A 161 21.28 6.21 -5.42
CA PRO A 161 22.14 7.37 -5.34
C PRO A 161 21.87 8.24 -4.11
N GLY A 162 22.91 8.85 -3.55
CA GLY A 162 22.80 9.86 -2.48
C GLY A 162 22.07 9.33 -1.24
N GLU A 163 21.02 10.03 -0.84
CA GLU A 163 20.19 9.69 0.34
C GLU A 163 18.94 8.89 0.00
N ALA A 164 18.76 8.50 -1.26
CA ALA A 164 17.59 7.75 -1.68
C ALA A 164 17.49 6.40 -0.94
N LYS A 165 16.32 6.12 -0.40
CA LYS A 165 16.02 4.90 0.36
C LYS A 165 14.92 4.10 -0.32
N TRP A 166 14.84 2.83 -0.02
CA TRP A 166 13.69 2.01 -0.36
C TRP A 166 12.42 2.59 0.30
N ASP A 167 11.31 2.69 -0.43
CA ASP A 167 10.04 3.21 0.12
C ASP A 167 9.63 2.51 1.40
N LEU A 168 9.84 1.20 1.47
CA LEU A 168 9.56 0.41 2.65
C LEU A 168 10.28 0.94 3.88
N TRP A 169 11.57 1.33 3.75
CA TRP A 169 12.31 1.94 4.84
C TRP A 169 11.64 3.24 5.33
N THR A 170 11.21 4.09 4.39
CA THR A 170 10.52 5.33 4.70
C THR A 170 9.21 5.07 5.44
N PHE A 171 8.44 4.07 4.98
CA PHE A 171 7.19 3.70 5.63
C PHE A 171 7.43 3.14 7.04
N MET A 172 8.46 2.31 7.24
CA MET A 172 8.81 1.81 8.57
C MET A 172 9.23 2.94 9.51
N GLU A 173 10.03 3.90 9.04
CA GLU A 173 10.46 5.05 9.82
C GLU A 173 9.31 5.96 10.27
N VAL A 174 8.27 6.10 9.46
CA VAL A 174 7.06 6.84 9.85
C VAL A 174 6.18 5.98 10.76
N ALA A 175 5.97 4.72 10.41
CA ALA A 175 5.10 3.82 11.16
C ALA A 175 5.53 3.69 12.63
N HIS A 176 6.82 3.49 12.90
CA HIS A 176 7.26 3.35 14.29
C HIS A 176 7.09 4.62 15.13
N ARG A 177 7.03 5.81 14.50
CA ARG A 177 6.75 7.07 15.20
C ARG A 177 5.27 7.29 15.42
N VAL A 178 4.44 6.90 14.45
CA VAL A 178 2.97 6.99 14.55
C VAL A 178 2.43 6.01 15.57
N LEU A 179 3.05 4.82 15.66
CA LEU A 179 2.64 3.74 16.56
C LEU A 179 3.37 3.79 17.91
N ASP A 180 4.16 4.84 18.19
CA ASP A 180 4.88 4.98 19.44
C ASP A 180 3.91 5.04 20.64
N GLY A 181 4.08 4.11 21.57
CA GLY A 181 3.20 3.95 22.72
C GLY A 181 1.89 3.18 22.48
N GLU A 182 1.55 2.89 21.22
CA GLU A 182 0.37 2.09 20.87
C GLU A 182 0.64 0.60 21.08
N LYS A 183 -0.43 -0.15 21.35
CA LYS A 183 -0.36 -1.60 21.62
C LYS A 183 -1.40 -2.39 20.87
N ILE A 184 -1.02 -3.60 20.47
CA ILE A 184 -1.91 -4.65 20.01
C ILE A 184 -1.89 -5.77 21.04
N GLY A 185 -2.97 -5.93 21.80
CA GLY A 185 -2.97 -6.79 22.98
C GLY A 185 -1.99 -6.29 24.06
N SER A 186 -0.97 -7.07 24.37
CA SER A 186 0.10 -6.70 25.34
C SER A 186 1.39 -6.23 24.66
N GLU A 187 1.50 -6.37 23.35
CA GLU A 187 2.69 -6.08 22.57
C GLU A 187 2.71 -4.63 22.07
N ASP A 188 3.90 -4.10 21.84
CA ASP A 188 4.09 -2.85 21.09
C ASP A 188 3.53 -3.02 19.68
N ALA A 189 2.70 -2.07 19.23
CA ALA A 189 1.98 -2.21 17.96
C ALA A 189 2.92 -2.26 16.75
N PHE A 190 4.02 -1.52 16.77
CA PHE A 190 4.99 -1.57 15.68
C PHE A 190 5.72 -2.91 15.63
N ASP A 191 6.18 -3.40 16.78
CA ASP A 191 6.90 -4.68 16.85
C ASP A 191 5.99 -5.84 16.48
N HIS A 192 4.72 -5.79 16.85
CA HIS A 192 3.71 -6.78 16.46
C HIS A 192 3.53 -6.85 14.93
N LEU A 193 3.38 -5.68 14.29
CA LEU A 193 3.07 -5.60 12.85
C LEU A 193 4.32 -5.76 11.96
N PHE A 194 5.44 -5.19 12.36
CA PHE A 194 6.60 -5.00 11.49
C PHE A 194 7.91 -5.52 12.08
N GLY A 195 7.91 -5.93 13.35
CA GLY A 195 9.08 -6.40 14.05
C GLY A 195 9.73 -7.65 13.44
N PHE A 196 9.05 -8.36 12.53
CA PHE A 196 9.64 -9.49 11.80
C PHE A 196 10.62 -9.06 10.70
N ILE A 197 10.53 -7.82 10.21
CA ILE A 197 11.41 -7.30 9.15
C ILE A 197 12.26 -6.09 9.59
N TYR A 198 11.83 -5.30 10.57
CA TYR A 198 12.46 -4.03 10.92
C TYR A 198 12.78 -3.93 12.40
N ASP A 199 13.95 -3.35 12.71
CA ASP A 199 14.35 -2.99 14.08
C ASP A 199 14.24 -1.47 14.25
N LYS A 200 13.24 -1.01 15.00
CA LYS A 200 13.00 0.41 15.24
C LYS A 200 14.10 1.10 16.05
N ASN A 201 14.89 0.34 16.83
CA ASN A 201 15.99 0.89 17.63
C ASN A 201 17.25 1.06 16.75
N ALA A 202 17.55 0.08 15.91
CA ALA A 202 18.62 0.16 14.94
C ALA A 202 18.25 1.09 13.76
N ARG A 203 16.95 1.34 13.53
CA ARG A 203 16.39 2.10 12.41
C ARG A 203 16.80 1.50 11.08
N ASP A 204 16.75 0.17 11.00
CA ASP A 204 17.16 -0.56 9.81
C ASP A 204 16.43 -1.91 9.71
N PHE A 205 16.49 -2.52 8.52
CA PHE A 205 15.99 -3.87 8.33
C PHE A 205 16.82 -4.88 9.12
N LYS A 206 16.14 -5.91 9.65
CA LYS A 206 16.81 -7.01 10.38
C LYS A 206 17.60 -7.93 9.47
N ASN A 207 17.28 -7.94 8.19
CA ASN A 207 17.87 -8.77 7.16
C ASN A 207 18.30 -7.91 5.96
N ASP A 208 19.00 -8.50 5.02
CA ASP A 208 19.25 -7.84 3.75
C ASP A 208 17.94 -7.60 2.96
N ASP A 209 18.01 -6.77 1.93
CA ASP A 209 16.84 -6.38 1.14
C ASP A 209 16.15 -7.59 0.51
N ARG A 210 16.89 -8.60 0.08
CA ARG A 210 16.38 -9.81 -0.56
C ARG A 210 15.57 -10.67 0.42
N GLU A 211 16.11 -10.90 1.59
CA GLU A 211 15.42 -11.67 2.64
C GLU A 211 14.21 -10.90 3.17
N THR A 212 14.31 -9.59 3.35
CA THR A 212 13.20 -8.72 3.72
C THR A 212 12.06 -8.83 2.70
N ASN A 213 12.38 -8.73 1.40
CA ASN A 213 11.42 -8.90 0.32
C ASN A 213 10.79 -10.31 0.31
N ARG A 214 11.57 -11.35 0.61
CA ARG A 214 11.08 -12.74 0.72
C ARG A 214 10.08 -12.90 1.87
N LEU A 215 10.36 -12.34 3.03
CA LEU A 215 9.47 -12.41 4.20
C LEU A 215 8.13 -11.73 3.94
N LEU A 216 8.14 -10.55 3.32
CA LEU A 216 6.90 -9.85 2.90
C LEU A 216 6.10 -10.68 1.90
N TRP A 217 6.78 -11.35 0.96
CA TRP A 217 6.13 -12.24 0.01
C TRP A 217 5.49 -13.46 0.68
N GLU A 218 6.15 -14.05 1.67
CA GLU A 218 5.60 -15.19 2.41
C GLU A 218 4.33 -14.81 3.18
N GLU A 219 4.29 -13.63 3.81
CA GLU A 219 3.06 -13.13 4.44
C GLU A 219 1.95 -12.91 3.41
N TYR A 220 2.26 -12.22 2.31
CA TYR A 220 1.26 -11.98 1.28
C TYR A 220 0.68 -13.27 0.66
N ARG A 221 1.49 -14.31 0.50
CA ARG A 221 1.05 -15.60 -0.03
C ARG A 221 -0.04 -16.27 0.79
N ILE A 222 -0.14 -15.98 2.08
CA ILE A 222 -1.19 -16.52 2.95
C ILE A 222 -2.57 -16.12 2.43
N PHE A 223 -2.73 -14.93 1.88
CA PHE A 223 -4.00 -14.45 1.32
C PHE A 223 -4.53 -15.36 0.20
N SER A 224 -3.65 -15.95 -0.59
CA SER A 224 -4.01 -16.89 -1.68
C SER A 224 -3.86 -18.37 -1.30
N ASN A 225 -3.19 -18.66 -0.19
CA ASN A 225 -2.95 -20.00 0.29
C ASN A 225 -3.15 -20.08 1.82
N PRO A 226 -4.42 -20.12 2.29
CA PRO A 226 -4.74 -20.11 3.72
C PRO A 226 -4.15 -21.30 4.48
N GLU A 227 -3.78 -22.41 3.81
CA GLU A 227 -3.09 -23.55 4.44
C GLU A 227 -1.76 -23.19 5.11
N MET A 228 -1.20 -22.01 4.79
CA MET A 228 0.03 -21.52 5.39
C MET A 228 -0.16 -20.86 6.78
N ASN A 229 -1.41 -20.66 7.22
CA ASN A 229 -1.74 -20.01 8.48
C ASN A 229 -3.00 -20.62 9.09
N ASP A 230 -2.90 -21.21 10.27
CA ASP A 230 -4.01 -21.94 10.92
C ASP A 230 -5.25 -21.08 11.18
N LYS A 231 -5.08 -19.80 11.54
CA LYS A 231 -6.18 -18.85 11.78
C LYS A 231 -6.89 -18.50 10.47
N ALA A 232 -6.12 -18.20 9.42
CA ALA A 232 -6.66 -17.90 8.08
C ALA A 232 -7.36 -19.14 7.50
N LYS A 233 -6.77 -20.32 7.68
CA LYS A 233 -7.37 -21.60 7.28
C LYS A 233 -8.73 -21.83 7.95
N ALA A 234 -8.81 -21.65 9.26
CA ALA A 234 -10.07 -21.85 9.99
C ALA A 234 -11.20 -20.95 9.46
N ILE A 235 -10.90 -19.68 9.15
CA ILE A 235 -11.89 -18.76 8.57
C ILE A 235 -12.24 -19.15 7.14
N ASN A 236 -11.26 -19.57 6.34
CA ASN A 236 -11.50 -20.02 4.96
C ASN A 236 -12.38 -21.27 4.92
N ASP A 237 -12.15 -22.23 5.81
CA ASP A 237 -12.93 -23.47 5.89
C ASP A 237 -14.37 -23.19 6.34
N ASP A 238 -14.58 -22.26 7.28
CA ASP A 238 -15.90 -21.82 7.73
C ASP A 238 -16.70 -21.08 6.63
N THR A 239 -16.02 -20.57 5.62
CA THR A 239 -16.60 -19.84 4.48
C THR A 239 -16.65 -20.64 3.17
N ASP A 240 -16.75 -21.97 3.24
CA ASP A 240 -16.77 -22.88 2.09
C ASP A 240 -15.53 -22.76 1.17
N GLY A 241 -14.40 -22.39 1.72
CA GLY A 241 -13.14 -22.28 0.97
C GLY A 241 -13.08 -21.14 -0.05
N THR A 242 -13.93 -20.12 0.08
CA THR A 242 -14.08 -19.09 -0.96
C THR A 242 -12.92 -18.11 -1.07
N PHE A 243 -12.11 -17.92 -0.02
CA PHE A 243 -10.99 -16.96 -0.04
C PHE A 243 -9.81 -17.47 -0.86
N GLY A 244 -9.31 -18.68 -0.58
CA GLY A 244 -8.22 -19.27 -1.35
C GLY A 244 -8.54 -19.63 -2.79
N ALA A 245 -9.82 -19.79 -3.14
CA ALA A 245 -10.24 -20.14 -4.49
C ALA A 245 -10.31 -18.95 -5.46
N LYS A 246 -10.45 -17.73 -4.97
CA LYS A 246 -10.56 -16.52 -5.81
C LYS A 246 -9.24 -16.09 -6.44
N LEU A 247 -8.11 -16.59 -5.97
CA LEU A 247 -6.78 -16.20 -6.37
C LEU A 247 -6.02 -17.30 -7.15
N LYS A 248 -6.66 -18.42 -7.43
CA LYS A 248 -6.10 -19.49 -8.26
C LYS A 248 -6.36 -19.26 -9.75
#